data_4f9d11d950e47ddbfc0a2b05f9825453
#
_entry.id   4f9d11d950e47ddbfc0a2b05f9825453
#
_cell.length_a   1.000
_cell.length_b   1.000
_cell.length_c   1.000
_cell.angle_alpha   90.00
_cell.angle_beta   90.00
_cell.angle_gamma   90.00
#
_symmetry.space_group_name_H-M   'P 1'
#
loop_
_entity.id
_entity.type
_entity.pdbx_description
1 polymer ?
#
loop_
_entity_poly.entity_id
_entity_poly.type
_entity_poly.pdbx_seq_one_letter_code
_entity_poly.pdbx_strand_id
1 'polypeptide(L)'
;MGIICNRKHDYNEEDSVSTPYTSSELTPPEGFTAGIEGPACDAQGILYAVNYHHQGTIGRVTPEGECSVFVELPDGSIGNGIRFHSSGDMLVADYTGHNVLRIDMDTLDISVYAHQPNMNQPNDIAIAANDALYASDPNWGESTGQIWRVDGDGSTHLLDPDMGTTNGIEVSPDEKTLYVNESVQRNVWAYDILPDGNVANKRLLIQFPDFNMDGMRCDIDGNIYITRHGKGTIAKLSPQGEVLLEVALHGQNPSNIAFGGPDGCTCYVMLQDRGNVETFRVERPGRSWQLFNRT
;
A
#
# COMPACT_ATOMS: atom_id res chain seq x y z
N MET A 1 8.47 59.24 30.88
CA MET A 1 7.74 58.18 31.60
C MET A 1 6.95 57.40 30.58
N GLY A 2 7.53 56.35 30.04
CA GLY A 2 6.94 55.54 28.98
C GLY A 2 6.69 54.13 29.53
N ILE A 3 5.45 53.67 29.50
CA ILE A 3 5.04 52.35 29.95
C ILE A 3 5.17 51.45 28.71
N ILE A 4 6.11 50.49 28.81
CA ILE A 4 6.27 49.42 27.79
C ILE A 4 5.36 48.29 28.23
N CYS A 5 4.32 47.99 27.40
CA CYS A 5 3.44 46.89 27.58
C CYS A 5 4.05 45.68 26.82
N ASN A 6 4.73 44.79 27.55
CA ASN A 6 5.16 43.48 27.07
C ASN A 6 3.93 42.53 27.08
N ARG A 7 3.32 42.25 25.94
CA ARG A 7 2.45 41.08 25.75
C ARG A 7 3.34 39.91 25.32
N LYS A 8 3.60 38.98 26.23
CA LYS A 8 4.00 37.64 25.88
C LYS A 8 2.77 36.95 25.25
N HIS A 9 2.89 36.55 24.00
CA HIS A 9 1.99 35.57 23.42
C HIS A 9 2.54 34.19 23.85
N ASP A 10 1.87 33.59 24.82
CA ASP A 10 2.01 32.17 25.11
C ASP A 10 1.28 31.42 24.01
N TYR A 11 2.03 30.85 23.07
CA TYR A 11 1.54 29.81 22.17
C TYR A 11 1.56 28.51 22.99
N ASN A 12 0.43 28.12 23.52
CA ASN A 12 0.19 26.75 23.92
C ASN A 12 -0.11 25.95 22.63
N GLU A 13 0.91 25.46 21.98
CA GLU A 13 0.79 24.30 21.10
C GLU A 13 0.69 23.07 22.01
N GLU A 14 -0.51 22.70 22.40
CA GLU A 14 -0.80 21.33 22.80
C GLU A 14 -0.78 20.51 21.50
N ASP A 15 0.42 20.07 21.08
CA ASP A 15 0.55 18.95 20.17
C ASP A 15 -0.18 17.76 20.82
N SER A 16 -1.37 17.46 20.32
CA SER A 16 -2.08 16.24 20.68
C SER A 16 -1.27 15.06 20.16
N VAL A 17 -0.35 14.55 20.96
CA VAL A 17 0.40 13.33 20.67
C VAL A 17 -0.63 12.22 20.53
N SER A 18 -0.95 11.83 19.29
CA SER A 18 -1.88 10.74 19.03
C SER A 18 -1.35 9.46 19.68
N THR A 19 -2.21 8.78 20.44
CA THR A 19 -1.84 7.50 21.07
C THR A 19 -1.51 6.49 19.96
N PRO A 20 -0.31 5.89 19.96
CA PRO A 20 0.04 4.88 18.98
C PRO A 20 -1.02 3.78 18.89
N TYR A 21 -1.24 3.25 17.67
CA TYR A 21 -2.17 2.15 17.39
C TYR A 21 -3.65 2.47 17.71
N THR A 22 -4.01 3.74 17.75
CA THR A 22 -5.41 4.18 17.86
C THR A 22 -5.83 4.82 16.55
N SER A 23 -6.82 4.21 15.87
CA SER A 23 -7.32 4.68 14.59
C SER A 23 -8.24 5.89 14.75
N SER A 24 -8.18 6.78 13.76
CA SER A 24 -9.05 7.93 13.60
C SER A 24 -9.40 8.13 12.12
N GLU A 25 -10.56 8.72 11.84
CA GLU A 25 -10.93 9.09 10.48
C GLU A 25 -10.06 10.26 10.00
N LEU A 26 -9.49 10.11 8.80
CA LEU A 26 -8.77 11.17 8.10
C LEU A 26 -9.68 11.88 7.11
N THR A 27 -10.43 11.12 6.31
CA THR A 27 -11.35 11.67 5.31
C THR A 27 -12.80 11.32 5.66
N PRO A 28 -13.77 12.14 5.25
CA PRO A 28 -15.17 11.79 5.43
C PRO A 28 -15.52 10.52 4.62
N PRO A 29 -16.55 9.76 5.05
CA PRO A 29 -17.07 8.64 4.27
C PRO A 29 -17.59 9.05 2.89
N GLU A 30 -17.68 8.05 1.97
CA GLU A 30 -18.27 8.17 0.62
C GLU A 30 -17.51 9.08 -0.35
N GLY A 31 -16.27 9.47 -0.05
CA GLY A 31 -15.41 10.18 -0.99
C GLY A 31 -14.82 9.25 -2.07
N PHE A 32 -14.55 8.01 -1.70
CA PHE A 32 -14.10 6.95 -2.58
C PHE A 32 -15.21 5.92 -2.84
N THR A 33 -15.08 5.18 -3.92
CA THR A 33 -15.97 4.03 -4.18
C THR A 33 -15.61 2.85 -3.27
N ALA A 34 -16.45 1.80 -3.27
CA ALA A 34 -16.15 0.53 -2.62
C ALA A 34 -14.92 -0.20 -3.21
N GLY A 35 -14.33 0.34 -4.27
CA GLY A 35 -13.08 -0.13 -4.85
C GLY A 35 -11.86 0.67 -4.41
N ILE A 36 -11.94 1.45 -3.33
CA ILE A 36 -10.79 2.17 -2.78
C ILE A 36 -9.65 1.20 -2.48
N GLU A 37 -8.46 1.46 -3.06
CA GLU A 37 -7.31 0.56 -3.02
C GLU A 37 -6.00 1.32 -3.27
N GLY A 38 -4.90 0.55 -3.24
CA GLY A 38 -3.59 0.91 -3.72
C GLY A 38 -2.98 2.16 -3.11
N PRO A 39 -3.01 2.35 -1.78
CA PRO A 39 -2.46 3.57 -1.19
C PRO A 39 -0.94 3.63 -1.33
N ALA A 40 -0.45 4.83 -1.66
CA ALA A 40 0.97 5.18 -1.58
C ALA A 40 1.13 6.66 -1.21
N CYS A 41 2.15 6.97 -0.43
CA CYS A 41 2.53 8.36 -0.16
C CYS A 41 3.75 8.73 -0.99
N ASP A 42 3.75 9.96 -1.53
CA ASP A 42 4.94 10.53 -2.16
C ASP A 42 5.94 11.06 -1.11
N ALA A 43 7.08 11.55 -1.60
CA ALA A 43 8.13 12.12 -0.74
C ALA A 43 7.69 13.40 0.01
N GLN A 44 6.60 14.04 -0.41
CA GLN A 44 6.02 15.22 0.23
C GLN A 44 4.95 14.85 1.28
N GLY A 45 4.66 13.54 1.43
CA GLY A 45 3.67 13.04 2.38
C GLY A 45 2.22 13.13 1.89
N ILE A 46 2.02 13.40 0.60
CA ILE A 46 0.70 13.34 -0.03
C ILE A 46 0.33 11.89 -0.26
N LEU A 47 -0.86 11.52 0.14
CA LEU A 47 -1.42 10.19 -0.08
C LEU A 47 -2.17 10.14 -1.42
N TYR A 48 -1.95 9.06 -2.16
CA TYR A 48 -2.71 8.70 -3.36
C TYR A 48 -3.40 7.37 -3.15
N ALA A 49 -4.62 7.23 -3.67
CA ALA A 49 -5.39 6.00 -3.66
C ALA A 49 -6.30 5.95 -4.89
N VAL A 50 -6.58 4.74 -5.39
CA VAL A 50 -7.41 4.56 -6.58
C VAL A 50 -8.91 4.68 -6.27
N ASN A 51 -9.69 4.97 -7.34
CA ASN A 51 -11.15 4.93 -7.37
C ASN A 51 -11.84 6.02 -6.51
N TYR A 52 -11.28 7.24 -6.52
CA TYR A 52 -11.90 8.42 -5.92
C TYR A 52 -13.08 8.90 -6.78
N HIS A 53 -14.25 9.14 -6.19
CA HIS A 53 -15.55 9.44 -6.79
C HIS A 53 -16.09 8.33 -7.74
N HIS A 54 -15.27 7.80 -8.64
CA HIS A 54 -15.64 6.72 -9.56
C HIS A 54 -14.42 5.83 -9.90
N GLN A 55 -14.69 4.66 -10.44
CA GLN A 55 -13.63 3.75 -10.92
C GLN A 55 -12.83 4.37 -12.07
N GLY A 56 -11.54 4.02 -12.16
CA GLY A 56 -10.64 4.55 -13.17
C GLY A 56 -10.02 5.90 -12.81
N THR A 57 -10.15 6.37 -11.58
CA THR A 57 -9.49 7.59 -11.09
C THR A 57 -8.43 7.27 -10.06
N ILE A 58 -7.49 8.18 -9.87
CA ILE A 58 -6.62 8.24 -8.70
C ILE A 58 -6.97 9.52 -7.93
N GLY A 59 -7.27 9.35 -6.64
CA GLY A 59 -7.47 10.44 -5.70
C GLY A 59 -6.18 10.86 -5.04
N ARG A 60 -6.10 12.14 -4.71
CA ARG A 60 -5.05 12.75 -3.91
C ARG A 60 -5.65 13.20 -2.58
N VAL A 61 -4.98 12.88 -1.48
CA VAL A 61 -5.42 13.24 -0.12
C VAL A 61 -4.28 13.99 0.58
N THR A 62 -4.57 15.19 1.07
CA THR A 62 -3.59 15.97 1.84
C THR A 62 -3.44 15.43 3.27
N PRO A 63 -2.38 15.80 4.02
CA PRO A 63 -2.26 15.42 5.43
C PRO A 63 -3.43 15.84 6.31
N GLU A 64 -4.18 16.89 5.92
CA GLU A 64 -5.37 17.39 6.59
C GLU A 64 -6.65 16.63 6.19
N GLY A 65 -6.56 15.69 5.24
CA GLY A 65 -7.70 14.89 4.75
C GLY A 65 -8.51 15.54 3.62
N GLU A 66 -8.00 16.60 3.00
CA GLU A 66 -8.62 17.19 1.82
C GLU A 66 -8.40 16.29 0.60
N CYS A 67 -9.49 15.91 -0.08
CA CYS A 67 -9.47 15.01 -1.22
C CYS A 67 -9.73 15.75 -2.54
N SER A 68 -9.05 15.32 -3.59
CA SER A 68 -9.28 15.78 -4.96
C SER A 68 -8.95 14.68 -5.96
N VAL A 69 -9.54 14.73 -7.18
CA VAL A 69 -9.07 13.91 -8.30
C VAL A 69 -7.66 14.33 -8.66
N PHE A 70 -6.74 13.38 -8.71
CA PHE A 70 -5.38 13.61 -9.17
C PHE A 70 -5.28 13.40 -10.69
N VAL A 71 -5.73 12.22 -11.18
CA VAL A 71 -5.71 11.87 -12.59
C VAL A 71 -6.80 10.85 -12.91
N GLU A 72 -7.27 10.85 -14.15
CA GLU A 72 -8.12 9.80 -14.72
C GLU A 72 -7.26 8.85 -15.54
N LEU A 73 -7.43 7.55 -15.30
CA LEU A 73 -6.74 6.51 -16.04
C LEU A 73 -7.33 6.38 -17.45
N PRO A 74 -6.60 5.79 -18.42
CA PRO A 74 -7.12 5.53 -19.76
C PRO A 74 -8.42 4.74 -19.74
N ASP A 75 -9.27 4.93 -20.77
CA ASP A 75 -10.57 4.28 -20.90
C ASP A 75 -10.47 2.75 -20.69
N GLY A 76 -11.26 2.25 -19.74
CA GLY A 76 -11.33 0.84 -19.37
C GLY A 76 -10.29 0.39 -18.35
N SER A 77 -9.31 1.22 -17.98
CA SER A 77 -8.35 0.92 -16.91
C SER A 77 -8.98 1.13 -15.54
N ILE A 78 -8.72 0.18 -14.65
CA ILE A 78 -9.03 0.30 -13.21
C ILE A 78 -7.74 0.06 -12.45
N GLY A 79 -7.25 1.10 -11.77
CA GLY A 79 -6.04 1.01 -10.95
C GLY A 79 -6.28 0.18 -9.69
N ASN A 80 -5.19 -0.45 -9.20
CA ASN A 80 -5.13 -1.08 -7.90
C ASN A 80 -3.83 -0.65 -7.19
N GLY A 81 -2.86 -1.51 -6.92
CA GLY A 81 -1.64 -1.16 -6.19
C GLY A 81 -0.85 0.01 -6.81
N ILE A 82 -0.42 0.96 -5.99
CA ILE A 82 0.43 2.09 -6.39
C ILE A 82 1.80 1.97 -5.73
N ARG A 83 2.87 2.26 -6.48
CA ARG A 83 4.23 2.49 -5.96
C ARG A 83 4.88 3.66 -6.69
N PHE A 84 5.88 4.26 -6.05
CA PHE A 84 6.70 5.29 -6.68
C PHE A 84 8.03 4.69 -7.13
N HIS A 85 8.36 4.93 -8.39
CA HIS A 85 9.66 4.61 -8.99
C HIS A 85 10.73 5.57 -8.45
N SER A 86 12.00 5.19 -8.49
CA SER A 86 13.12 6.03 -8.03
C SER A 86 13.24 7.37 -8.80
N SER A 87 12.68 7.47 -10.02
CA SER A 87 12.56 8.73 -10.76
C SER A 87 11.54 9.71 -10.18
N GLY A 88 10.68 9.25 -9.25
CA GLY A 88 9.55 10.00 -8.72
C GLY A 88 8.22 9.70 -9.41
N ASP A 89 8.20 9.00 -10.54
CA ASP A 89 6.98 8.65 -11.25
C ASP A 89 6.15 7.62 -10.48
N MET A 90 4.83 7.68 -10.68
CA MET A 90 3.91 6.74 -10.09
C MET A 90 3.75 5.51 -10.98
N LEU A 91 3.85 4.31 -10.39
CA LEU A 91 3.55 3.03 -11.02
C LEU A 91 2.25 2.49 -10.47
N VAL A 92 1.34 2.05 -11.34
CA VAL A 92 -0.01 1.60 -10.98
C VAL A 92 -0.29 0.25 -11.61
N ALA A 93 -0.69 -0.74 -10.80
CA ALA A 93 -1.23 -1.97 -11.32
C ALA A 93 -2.59 -1.69 -12.00
N ASP A 94 -2.70 -1.98 -13.28
CA ASP A 94 -3.93 -1.83 -14.06
C ASP A 94 -4.67 -3.17 -14.09
N TYR A 95 -5.59 -3.29 -13.18
CA TYR A 95 -6.38 -4.47 -12.88
C TYR A 95 -7.13 -5.06 -14.08
N THR A 96 -7.62 -4.19 -15.00
CA THR A 96 -8.40 -4.59 -16.18
C THR A 96 -7.56 -4.66 -17.45
N GLY A 97 -6.50 -3.87 -17.53
CA GLY A 97 -5.67 -3.77 -18.75
C GLY A 97 -4.51 -4.76 -18.78
N HIS A 98 -4.28 -5.53 -17.71
CA HIS A 98 -3.14 -6.45 -17.58
C HIS A 98 -1.80 -5.72 -17.71
N ASN A 99 -1.74 -4.46 -17.22
CA ASN A 99 -0.59 -3.58 -17.32
C ASN A 99 -0.02 -3.24 -15.94
N VAL A 100 1.21 -2.73 -15.94
CA VAL A 100 1.66 -1.71 -15.01
C VAL A 100 1.69 -0.40 -15.79
N LEU A 101 0.95 0.61 -15.34
CA LEU A 101 0.97 1.95 -15.91
C LEU A 101 2.04 2.80 -15.20
N ARG A 102 2.64 3.74 -15.94
CA ARG A 102 3.53 4.77 -15.43
C ARG A 102 2.90 6.12 -15.66
N ILE A 103 2.82 6.91 -14.60
CA ILE A 103 2.32 8.28 -14.61
C ILE A 103 3.49 9.20 -14.28
N ASP A 104 3.84 10.06 -15.20
CA ASP A 104 4.80 11.15 -14.98
C ASP A 104 4.16 12.16 -14.02
N MET A 105 4.79 12.40 -12.86
CA MET A 105 4.19 13.22 -11.80
C MET A 105 4.22 14.72 -12.11
N ASP A 106 5.02 15.17 -13.07
CA ASP A 106 5.11 16.57 -13.48
C ASP A 106 4.12 16.90 -14.60
N THR A 107 3.99 16.00 -15.60
CA THR A 107 3.16 16.23 -16.80
C THR A 107 1.79 15.57 -16.73
N LEU A 108 1.62 14.58 -15.86
CA LEU A 108 0.48 13.66 -15.76
C LEU A 108 0.26 12.79 -17.00
N ASP A 109 1.28 12.67 -17.85
CA ASP A 109 1.24 11.75 -18.99
C ASP A 109 1.25 10.30 -18.50
N ILE A 110 0.34 9.49 -19.04
CA ILE A 110 0.20 8.07 -18.70
C ILE A 110 0.73 7.22 -19.85
N SER A 111 1.57 6.26 -19.53
CA SER A 111 2.13 5.29 -20.47
C SER A 111 2.08 3.88 -19.89
N VAL A 112 2.15 2.87 -20.78
CA VAL A 112 2.30 1.47 -20.35
C VAL A 112 3.77 1.23 -20.01
N TYR A 113 4.06 0.94 -18.73
CA TYR A 113 5.39 0.56 -18.25
C TYR A 113 5.70 -0.91 -18.58
N ALA A 114 4.71 -1.79 -18.35
CA ALA A 114 4.79 -3.20 -18.68
C ALA A 114 3.40 -3.72 -19.07
N HIS A 115 3.33 -4.68 -20.00
CA HIS A 115 2.12 -5.38 -20.39
C HIS A 115 2.36 -6.89 -20.40
N GLN A 116 1.46 -7.66 -19.77
CA GLN A 116 1.53 -9.13 -19.76
C GLN A 116 0.13 -9.73 -19.92
N PRO A 117 -0.22 -10.24 -21.15
CA PRO A 117 -1.57 -10.72 -21.43
C PRO A 117 -1.95 -12.00 -20.66
N ASN A 118 -0.97 -12.70 -20.06
CA ASN A 118 -1.23 -13.89 -19.24
C ASN A 118 -1.45 -13.55 -17.76
N MET A 119 -1.34 -12.30 -17.32
CA MET A 119 -1.82 -11.89 -16.02
C MET A 119 -3.35 -12.02 -15.98
N ASN A 120 -3.88 -12.40 -14.81
CA ASN A 120 -5.32 -12.42 -14.58
C ASN A 120 -5.84 -11.02 -14.28
N GLN A 121 -5.34 -10.45 -13.19
CA GLN A 121 -5.76 -9.15 -12.64
C GLN A 121 -4.63 -8.59 -11.76
N PRO A 122 -3.57 -7.94 -12.33
CA PRO A 122 -2.52 -7.35 -11.52
C PRO A 122 -3.15 -6.53 -10.38
N ASN A 123 -2.92 -6.96 -9.14
CA ASN A 123 -3.59 -6.43 -7.97
C ASN A 123 -2.66 -5.50 -7.17
N ASP A 124 -1.94 -5.99 -6.18
CA ASP A 124 -0.96 -5.17 -5.46
C ASP A 124 0.44 -5.35 -6.07
N ILE A 125 1.27 -4.34 -5.91
CA ILE A 125 2.68 -4.36 -6.34
C ILE A 125 3.59 -3.95 -5.20
N ALA A 126 4.75 -4.59 -5.11
CA ALA A 126 5.87 -4.19 -4.26
C ALA A 126 7.04 -3.75 -5.12
N ILE A 127 7.79 -2.75 -4.67
CA ILE A 127 8.96 -2.24 -5.40
C ILE A 127 10.25 -2.52 -4.62
N ALA A 128 11.25 -3.07 -5.30
CA ALA A 128 12.59 -3.24 -4.77
C ALA A 128 13.42 -1.94 -4.94
N ALA A 129 14.55 -1.84 -4.26
CA ALA A 129 15.40 -0.66 -4.31
C ALA A 129 16.06 -0.40 -5.67
N ASN A 130 16.05 -1.40 -6.56
CA ASN A 130 16.51 -1.34 -7.94
C ASN A 130 15.37 -1.13 -8.95
N ASP A 131 14.19 -0.71 -8.46
CA ASP A 131 12.96 -0.48 -9.22
C ASP A 131 12.31 -1.74 -9.85
N ALA A 132 12.82 -2.93 -9.60
CA ALA A 132 12.10 -4.14 -9.96
C ALA A 132 10.78 -4.24 -9.16
N LEU A 133 9.68 -4.57 -9.83
CA LEU A 133 8.39 -4.78 -9.19
C LEU A 133 8.11 -6.26 -9.01
N TYR A 134 7.41 -6.57 -7.93
CA TYR A 134 6.75 -7.86 -7.71
C TYR A 134 5.25 -7.61 -7.66
N ALA A 135 4.50 -8.31 -8.48
CA ALA A 135 3.05 -8.14 -8.61
C ALA A 135 2.31 -9.40 -8.17
N SER A 136 1.30 -9.23 -7.35
CA SER A 136 0.31 -10.25 -7.07
C SER A 136 -0.76 -10.23 -8.17
N ASP A 137 -1.21 -11.42 -8.57
CA ASP A 137 -2.09 -11.57 -9.71
C ASP A 137 -3.15 -12.65 -9.44
N PRO A 138 -4.25 -12.30 -8.76
CA PRO A 138 -5.29 -13.24 -8.38
C PRO A 138 -6.20 -13.59 -9.56
N ASN A 139 -6.75 -14.81 -9.51
CA ASN A 139 -7.94 -15.23 -10.23
C ASN A 139 -9.07 -15.49 -9.22
N TRP A 140 -9.88 -14.48 -8.99
CA TRP A 140 -10.94 -14.54 -7.98
C TRP A 140 -12.00 -15.60 -8.30
N GLY A 141 -12.29 -15.82 -9.59
CA GLY A 141 -13.30 -16.79 -10.03
C GLY A 141 -12.93 -18.23 -9.71
N GLU A 142 -11.66 -18.55 -9.72
CA GLU A 142 -11.13 -19.90 -9.49
C GLU A 142 -10.47 -20.04 -8.10
N SER A 143 -10.35 -18.93 -7.34
CA SER A 143 -9.64 -18.86 -6.07
C SER A 143 -8.16 -19.31 -6.18
N THR A 144 -7.53 -18.97 -7.30
CA THR A 144 -6.11 -19.19 -7.60
C THR A 144 -5.39 -17.85 -7.79
N GLY A 145 -4.10 -17.89 -8.08
CA GLY A 145 -3.30 -16.71 -8.37
C GLY A 145 -1.87 -17.07 -8.73
N GLN A 146 -1.11 -16.05 -9.04
CA GLN A 146 0.29 -16.16 -9.41
C GLN A 146 1.05 -14.92 -8.95
N ILE A 147 2.39 -15.00 -9.05
CA ILE A 147 3.29 -13.90 -8.72
C ILE A 147 4.14 -13.62 -9.94
N TRP A 148 4.25 -12.34 -10.28
CA TRP A 148 5.08 -11.86 -11.39
C TRP A 148 6.18 -10.92 -10.90
N ARG A 149 7.32 -10.89 -11.61
CA ARG A 149 8.30 -9.83 -11.53
C ARG A 149 8.27 -9.01 -12.81
N VAL A 150 8.37 -7.69 -12.65
CA VAL A 150 8.52 -6.73 -13.74
C VAL A 150 9.85 -6.01 -13.55
N ASP A 151 10.74 -6.11 -14.55
CA ASP A 151 12.04 -5.48 -14.51
C ASP A 151 11.99 -4.03 -15.02
N GLY A 152 13.03 -3.24 -14.79
CA GLY A 152 13.08 -1.81 -15.15
C GLY A 152 12.98 -1.52 -16.65
N ASP A 153 13.16 -2.52 -17.51
CA ASP A 153 12.95 -2.42 -18.96
C ASP A 153 11.54 -2.82 -19.41
N GLY A 154 10.64 -3.11 -18.45
CA GLY A 154 9.28 -3.56 -18.70
C GLY A 154 9.14 -5.05 -19.00
N SER A 155 10.21 -5.83 -18.99
CA SER A 155 10.13 -7.28 -19.14
C SER A 155 9.46 -7.94 -17.94
N THR A 156 8.70 -9.02 -18.17
CA THR A 156 7.89 -9.68 -17.15
C THR A 156 8.29 -11.15 -17.01
N HIS A 157 8.34 -11.63 -15.77
CA HIS A 157 8.74 -13.00 -15.43
C HIS A 157 7.73 -13.62 -14.47
N LEU A 158 7.16 -14.77 -14.83
CA LEU A 158 6.32 -15.55 -13.93
C LEU A 158 7.20 -16.22 -12.88
N LEU A 159 6.95 -15.92 -11.60
CA LEU A 159 7.75 -16.43 -10.47
C LEU A 159 7.12 -17.66 -9.81
N ASP A 160 5.82 -17.61 -9.54
CA ASP A 160 5.06 -18.73 -8.96
C ASP A 160 3.66 -18.77 -9.59
N PRO A 161 3.34 -19.83 -10.37
CA PRO A 161 2.03 -19.99 -11.01
C PRO A 161 0.98 -20.66 -10.11
N ASP A 162 1.40 -21.27 -9.00
CA ASP A 162 0.58 -22.17 -8.19
C ASP A 162 0.28 -21.55 -6.81
N MET A 163 -0.38 -20.39 -6.83
CA MET A 163 -0.83 -19.70 -5.62
C MET A 163 -2.35 -19.84 -5.44
N GLY A 164 -2.80 -19.60 -4.22
CA GLY A 164 -4.18 -19.26 -3.94
C GLY A 164 -4.52 -17.84 -4.42
N THR A 165 -5.55 -17.24 -3.88
CA THR A 165 -5.98 -15.88 -4.26
C THR A 165 -4.99 -14.84 -3.74
N THR A 166 -3.91 -14.61 -4.50
CA THR A 166 -2.85 -13.66 -4.13
C THR A 166 -3.39 -12.24 -4.00
N ASN A 167 -2.91 -11.49 -3.01
CA ASN A 167 -3.32 -10.12 -2.78
C ASN A 167 -2.14 -9.28 -2.29
N GLY A 168 -2.13 -8.83 -1.03
CA GLY A 168 -1.04 -8.01 -0.51
C GLY A 168 0.33 -8.64 -0.76
N ILE A 169 1.28 -7.83 -1.22
CA ILE A 169 2.65 -8.22 -1.54
C ILE A 169 3.63 -7.15 -1.08
N GLU A 170 4.75 -7.56 -0.46
CA GLU A 170 5.75 -6.59 0.03
C GLU A 170 7.16 -7.21 0.08
N VAL A 171 8.17 -6.39 -0.21
CA VAL A 171 9.59 -6.74 -0.08
C VAL A 171 10.09 -6.35 1.30
N SER A 172 10.89 -7.20 1.95
CA SER A 172 11.52 -6.88 3.24
C SER A 172 12.52 -5.73 3.15
N PRO A 173 12.81 -5.02 4.26
CA PRO A 173 13.73 -3.88 4.26
C PRO A 173 15.16 -4.22 3.84
N ASP A 174 15.58 -5.47 4.05
CA ASP A 174 16.91 -5.99 3.64
C ASP A 174 16.93 -6.54 2.20
N GLU A 175 15.82 -6.42 1.45
CA GLU A 175 15.64 -6.85 0.06
C GLU A 175 15.81 -8.38 -0.16
N LYS A 176 15.71 -9.20 0.90
CA LYS A 176 15.96 -10.63 0.82
C LYS A 176 14.73 -11.50 0.90
N THR A 177 13.59 -10.94 1.30
CA THR A 177 12.35 -11.68 1.47
C THR A 177 11.22 -10.98 0.72
N LEU A 178 10.46 -11.78 -0.04
CA LEU A 178 9.17 -11.36 -0.60
C LEU A 178 8.07 -11.99 0.24
N TYR A 179 7.19 -11.17 0.79
CA TYR A 179 5.98 -11.60 1.48
C TYR A 179 4.78 -11.49 0.55
N VAL A 180 3.93 -12.51 0.54
CA VAL A 180 2.68 -12.54 -0.24
C VAL A 180 1.59 -13.15 0.59
N ASN A 181 0.41 -12.54 0.64
CA ASN A 181 -0.74 -13.18 1.25
C ASN A 181 -1.71 -13.74 0.20
N GLU A 182 -2.49 -14.71 0.63
CA GLU A 182 -3.62 -15.29 -0.09
C GLU A 182 -4.90 -14.97 0.68
N SER A 183 -5.78 -14.16 0.10
CA SER A 183 -6.99 -13.67 0.75
C SER A 183 -7.91 -14.80 1.24
N VAL A 184 -8.33 -15.68 0.33
CA VAL A 184 -9.33 -16.73 0.59
C VAL A 184 -8.73 -17.85 1.44
N GLN A 185 -7.49 -18.26 1.17
CA GLN A 185 -6.77 -19.32 1.87
C GLN A 185 -6.26 -18.86 3.24
N ARG A 186 -6.14 -17.55 3.44
CA ARG A 186 -5.69 -16.90 4.68
C ARG A 186 -4.26 -17.26 5.06
N ASN A 187 -3.43 -17.53 4.06
CA ASN A 187 -2.01 -17.81 4.23
C ASN A 187 -1.19 -16.53 4.00
N VAL A 188 -0.11 -16.38 4.76
CA VAL A 188 0.97 -15.46 4.45
C VAL A 188 2.20 -16.27 4.14
N TRP A 189 2.73 -16.09 2.94
CA TRP A 189 3.93 -16.78 2.45
C TRP A 189 5.13 -15.86 2.51
N ALA A 190 6.31 -16.45 2.69
CA ALA A 190 7.59 -15.78 2.53
C ALA A 190 8.45 -16.57 1.55
N TYR A 191 9.12 -15.84 0.66
CA TYR A 191 10.08 -16.37 -0.32
C TYR A 191 11.44 -15.71 -0.09
N ASP A 192 12.51 -16.42 -0.38
CA ASP A 192 13.82 -15.78 -0.50
C ASP A 192 13.93 -15.13 -1.87
N ILE A 193 14.34 -13.86 -1.93
CA ILE A 193 14.68 -13.16 -3.16
C ILE A 193 16.12 -13.47 -3.50
N LEU A 194 16.35 -14.02 -4.70
CA LEU A 194 17.67 -14.37 -5.20
C LEU A 194 18.35 -13.14 -5.84
N PRO A 195 19.69 -13.17 -6.03
CA PRO A 195 20.42 -12.06 -6.63
C PRO A 195 19.99 -11.67 -8.05
N ASP A 196 19.34 -12.58 -8.78
CA ASP A 196 18.77 -12.35 -10.11
C ASP A 196 17.31 -11.86 -10.07
N GLY A 197 16.77 -11.61 -8.88
CA GLY A 197 15.40 -11.18 -8.65
C GLY A 197 14.35 -12.29 -8.70
N ASN A 198 14.74 -13.53 -8.99
CA ASN A 198 13.85 -14.69 -8.87
C ASN A 198 13.57 -15.00 -7.39
N VAL A 199 12.56 -15.83 -7.14
CA VAL A 199 12.20 -16.23 -5.77
C VAL A 199 12.41 -17.73 -5.57
N ALA A 200 12.71 -18.11 -4.32
CA ALA A 200 12.93 -19.49 -3.93
C ALA A 200 12.46 -19.74 -2.50
N ASN A 201 12.53 -21.00 -2.05
CA ASN A 201 12.32 -21.39 -0.65
C ASN A 201 10.99 -20.90 -0.07
N LYS A 202 9.89 -21.07 -0.84
CA LYS A 202 8.52 -20.76 -0.38
C LYS A 202 8.26 -21.41 0.98
N ARG A 203 7.84 -20.63 1.96
CA ARG A 203 7.52 -21.09 3.31
C ARG A 203 6.29 -20.40 3.85
N LEU A 204 5.44 -21.14 4.53
CA LEU A 204 4.29 -20.58 5.23
C LEU A 204 4.80 -19.80 6.45
N LEU A 205 4.49 -18.51 6.50
CA LEU A 205 4.82 -17.66 7.62
C LEU A 205 3.75 -17.78 8.72
N ILE A 206 2.48 -17.63 8.35
CA ILE A 206 1.31 -17.81 9.22
C ILE A 206 0.08 -18.16 8.38
N GLN A 207 -0.85 -18.91 8.96
CA GLN A 207 -2.22 -19.04 8.48
C GLN A 207 -3.19 -18.48 9.51
N PHE A 208 -4.02 -17.52 9.13
CA PHE A 208 -5.04 -16.99 10.01
C PHE A 208 -6.26 -17.92 10.07
N PRO A 209 -6.87 -18.09 11.25
CA PRO A 209 -8.01 -18.99 11.42
C PRO A 209 -9.32 -18.44 10.86
N ASP A 210 -9.43 -17.10 10.72
CA ASP A 210 -10.64 -16.37 10.41
C ASP A 210 -10.38 -15.20 9.46
N PHE A 211 -11.41 -14.62 8.91
CA PHE A 211 -11.46 -13.46 8.06
C PHE A 211 -10.40 -13.43 6.94
N ASN A 212 -10.68 -12.69 5.89
CA ASN A 212 -9.78 -12.56 4.76
C ASN A 212 -8.64 -11.58 5.05
N MET A 213 -7.65 -11.59 4.19
CA MET A 213 -6.60 -10.57 4.13
C MET A 213 -6.68 -9.85 2.80
N ASP A 214 -6.19 -8.63 2.77
CA ASP A 214 -6.09 -7.82 1.57
C ASP A 214 -4.68 -7.24 1.46
N GLY A 215 -4.45 -5.96 1.35
CA GLY A 215 -3.13 -5.38 1.20
C GLY A 215 -2.21 -5.52 2.42
N MET A 216 -0.93 -5.36 2.21
CA MET A 216 0.09 -5.37 3.28
C MET A 216 1.23 -4.42 2.98
N ARG A 217 1.90 -3.95 4.05
CA ARG A 217 3.17 -3.18 3.99
C ARG A 217 4.06 -3.60 5.16
N CYS A 218 5.34 -3.28 5.10
CA CYS A 218 6.24 -3.49 6.23
C CYS A 218 6.88 -2.18 6.73
N ASP A 219 7.25 -2.18 8.02
CA ASP A 219 8.10 -1.15 8.60
C ASP A 219 9.59 -1.45 8.34
N ILE A 220 10.48 -0.53 8.74
CA ILE A 220 11.93 -0.68 8.54
C ILE A 220 12.58 -1.78 9.37
N ASP A 221 11.89 -2.29 10.40
CA ASP A 221 12.34 -3.43 11.20
C ASP A 221 11.86 -4.77 10.62
N GLY A 222 11.06 -4.70 9.52
CA GLY A 222 10.51 -5.86 8.82
C GLY A 222 9.21 -6.39 9.43
N ASN A 223 8.60 -5.68 10.39
CA ASN A 223 7.27 -6.07 10.85
C ASN A 223 6.25 -5.80 9.76
N ILE A 224 5.34 -6.75 9.55
CA ILE A 224 4.37 -6.73 8.47
C ILE A 224 3.03 -6.28 9.01
N TYR A 225 2.42 -5.29 8.36
CA TYR A 225 1.08 -4.79 8.67
C TYR A 225 0.13 -5.27 7.58
N ILE A 226 -0.85 -6.08 7.96
CA ILE A 226 -1.78 -6.76 7.05
C ILE A 226 -3.20 -6.33 7.37
N THR A 227 -3.94 -5.92 6.36
CA THR A 227 -5.36 -5.64 6.50
C THR A 227 -6.15 -6.93 6.68
N ARG A 228 -7.04 -6.96 7.70
CA ARG A 228 -7.92 -8.08 7.99
C ARG A 228 -9.34 -7.74 7.52
N HIS A 229 -9.56 -7.95 6.22
CA HIS A 229 -10.82 -7.65 5.54
C HIS A 229 -11.98 -8.47 6.13
N GLY A 230 -13.07 -7.80 6.47
CA GLY A 230 -14.22 -8.37 7.16
C GLY A 230 -14.09 -8.38 8.69
N LYS A 231 -12.87 -8.26 9.24
CA LYS A 231 -12.62 -8.16 10.69
C LYS A 231 -12.56 -6.72 11.19
N GLY A 232 -12.17 -5.79 10.31
CA GLY A 232 -11.99 -4.38 10.69
C GLY A 232 -10.74 -4.13 11.52
N THR A 233 -9.64 -4.83 11.23
CA THR A 233 -8.38 -4.65 11.95
C THR A 233 -7.17 -4.63 11.01
N ILE A 234 -6.05 -4.08 11.50
CA ILE A 234 -4.72 -4.27 10.94
C ILE A 234 -3.94 -5.19 11.87
N ALA A 235 -3.49 -6.35 11.39
CA ALA A 235 -2.59 -7.22 12.14
C ALA A 235 -1.15 -6.80 11.90
N LYS A 236 -0.38 -6.56 12.98
CA LYS A 236 1.07 -6.39 12.94
C LYS A 236 1.74 -7.71 13.27
N LEU A 237 2.55 -8.21 12.34
CA LEU A 237 3.31 -9.45 12.51
C LEU A 237 4.80 -9.14 12.65
N SER A 238 5.52 -9.97 13.41
CA SER A 238 6.97 -10.01 13.33
C SER A 238 7.44 -10.60 12.00
N PRO A 239 8.72 -10.41 11.59
CA PRO A 239 9.29 -11.08 10.41
C PRO A 239 9.24 -12.61 10.49
N GLN A 240 9.03 -13.19 11.68
CA GLN A 240 8.89 -14.63 11.92
C GLN A 240 7.43 -15.11 11.88
N GLY A 241 6.45 -14.20 11.69
CA GLY A 241 5.03 -14.51 11.58
C GLY A 241 4.28 -14.54 12.92
N GLU A 242 4.88 -14.03 14.01
CA GLU A 242 4.18 -13.88 15.27
C GLU A 242 3.25 -12.66 15.22
N VAL A 243 1.99 -12.82 15.64
CA VAL A 243 1.05 -11.69 15.76
C VAL A 243 1.45 -10.87 17.00
N LEU A 244 1.96 -9.67 16.77
CA LEU A 244 2.40 -8.76 17.83
C LEU A 244 1.23 -7.99 18.45
N LEU A 245 0.32 -7.49 17.60
CA LEU A 245 -0.90 -6.79 17.99
C LEU A 245 -1.88 -6.70 16.82
N GLU A 246 -3.10 -6.28 17.10
CA GLU A 246 -4.08 -5.86 16.11
C GLU A 246 -4.60 -4.46 16.44
N VAL A 247 -4.68 -3.59 15.43
CA VAL A 247 -5.24 -2.24 15.52
C VAL A 247 -6.68 -2.30 15.07
N ALA A 248 -7.62 -1.94 15.94
CA ALA A 248 -9.03 -1.84 15.60
C ALA A 248 -9.32 -0.61 14.76
N LEU A 249 -10.14 -0.75 13.72
CA LEU A 249 -10.60 0.30 12.83
C LEU A 249 -12.09 0.59 13.08
N HIS A 250 -12.58 1.72 12.60
CA HIS A 250 -14.01 2.01 12.62
C HIS A 250 -14.76 1.27 11.49
N GLY A 251 -14.11 1.08 10.31
CA GLY A 251 -14.62 0.26 9.22
C GLY A 251 -14.31 -1.22 9.37
N GLN A 252 -15.06 -2.06 8.64
CA GLN A 252 -14.93 -3.52 8.71
C GLN A 252 -14.13 -4.10 7.55
N ASN A 253 -14.03 -3.38 6.42
CA ASN A 253 -13.41 -3.89 5.20
C ASN A 253 -12.15 -3.06 4.83
N PRO A 254 -11.06 -3.14 5.64
CA PRO A 254 -9.81 -2.53 5.21
C PRO A 254 -9.25 -3.28 4.01
N SER A 255 -9.03 -2.55 2.90
CA SER A 255 -8.45 -3.12 1.69
C SER A 255 -6.93 -3.04 1.68
N ASN A 256 -6.35 -1.87 1.95
CA ASN A 256 -4.91 -1.73 1.90
C ASN A 256 -4.41 -0.69 2.90
N ILE A 257 -3.08 -0.62 3.06
CA ILE A 257 -2.41 0.25 4.02
C ILE A 257 -1.18 0.90 3.36
N ALA A 258 -0.88 2.15 3.71
CA ALA A 258 0.38 2.82 3.36
C ALA A 258 1.00 3.47 4.58
N PHE A 259 2.32 3.65 4.51
CA PHE A 259 3.08 4.45 5.47
C PHE A 259 3.43 5.81 4.86
N GLY A 260 3.32 6.85 5.66
CA GLY A 260 3.67 8.21 5.25
C GLY A 260 3.74 9.16 6.43
N GLY A 261 3.36 10.42 6.20
CA GLY A 261 3.57 11.49 7.17
C GLY A 261 5.03 11.99 7.18
N PRO A 262 5.35 13.03 7.95
CA PRO A 262 6.66 13.70 7.88
C PRO A 262 7.84 12.83 8.37
N ASP A 263 7.55 11.80 9.15
CA ASP A 263 8.53 10.87 9.72
C ASP A 263 8.34 9.41 9.27
N GLY A 264 7.39 9.17 8.33
CA GLY A 264 7.07 7.83 7.84
C GLY A 264 6.33 6.93 8.82
N CYS A 265 5.90 7.46 9.98
CA CYS A 265 5.28 6.70 11.05
C CYS A 265 3.74 6.86 11.10
N THR A 266 3.13 7.42 10.08
CA THR A 266 1.67 7.48 9.94
C THR A 266 1.22 6.37 8.99
N CYS A 267 0.35 5.49 9.47
CA CYS A 267 -0.34 4.50 8.64
C CYS A 267 -1.65 5.10 8.12
N TYR A 268 -1.90 4.93 6.83
CA TYR A 268 -3.15 5.29 6.16
C TYR A 268 -3.83 4.00 5.69
N VAL A 269 -5.08 3.80 6.08
CA VAL A 269 -5.85 2.58 5.80
C VAL A 269 -7.05 2.89 4.94
N MET A 270 -7.18 2.19 3.82
CA MET A 270 -8.30 2.30 2.91
C MET A 270 -9.45 1.44 3.38
N LEU A 271 -10.67 1.99 3.47
CA LEU A 271 -11.86 1.31 3.94
C LEU A 271 -12.93 1.23 2.86
N GLN A 272 -13.16 0.04 2.32
CA GLN A 272 -14.11 -0.20 1.23
C GLN A 272 -15.57 -0.01 1.66
N ASP A 273 -15.93 -0.46 2.86
CA ASP A 273 -17.30 -0.37 3.38
C ASP A 273 -17.72 1.06 3.73
N ARG A 274 -16.75 1.96 3.87
CA ARG A 274 -17.01 3.37 4.20
C ARG A 274 -16.59 4.34 3.09
N GLY A 275 -15.81 3.90 2.11
CA GLY A 275 -15.29 4.74 1.04
C GLY A 275 -14.43 5.90 1.55
N ASN A 276 -13.61 5.65 2.58
CA ASN A 276 -12.79 6.66 3.25
C ASN A 276 -11.42 6.14 3.67
N VAL A 277 -10.62 7.03 4.23
CA VAL A 277 -9.31 6.74 4.79
C VAL A 277 -9.34 6.93 6.30
N GLU A 278 -8.83 5.94 7.03
CA GLU A 278 -8.48 6.06 8.44
C GLU A 278 -6.95 6.13 8.61
N THR A 279 -6.51 6.65 9.75
CA THR A 279 -5.09 6.80 10.07
C THR A 279 -4.80 6.46 11.52
N PHE A 280 -3.59 5.94 11.76
CA PHE A 280 -3.03 5.74 13.09
C PHE A 280 -1.51 5.90 13.07
N ARG A 281 -0.93 6.16 14.25
CA ARG A 281 0.52 6.31 14.42
C ARG A 281 1.17 4.99 14.86
N VAL A 282 2.41 4.81 14.42
CA VAL A 282 3.30 3.69 14.81
C VAL A 282 4.68 4.22 15.22
N GLU A 283 5.53 3.36 15.82
CA GLU A 283 6.84 3.77 16.34
C GLU A 283 7.95 3.73 15.27
N ARG A 284 7.72 3.01 14.17
CA ARG A 284 8.75 2.79 13.15
C ARG A 284 8.25 3.23 11.79
N PRO A 285 9.06 3.95 11.02
CA PRO A 285 8.66 4.35 9.68
C PRO A 285 8.48 3.13 8.75
N GLY A 286 7.65 3.30 7.74
CA GLY A 286 7.48 2.29 6.70
C GLY A 286 8.72 2.13 5.83
N ARG A 287 8.94 0.93 5.29
CA ARG A 287 10.01 0.68 4.31
C ARG A 287 9.89 1.58 3.08
N SER A 288 8.69 1.76 2.54
CA SER A 288 8.45 2.63 1.38
C SER A 288 8.90 4.07 1.62
N TRP A 289 8.62 4.63 2.82
CA TRP A 289 9.07 5.96 3.18
C TRP A 289 10.61 6.04 3.25
N GLN A 290 11.27 5.01 3.76
CA GLN A 290 12.74 4.94 3.80
C GLN A 290 13.35 4.89 2.39
N LEU A 291 12.69 4.26 1.40
CA LEU A 291 13.20 4.21 0.02
C LEU A 291 13.38 5.60 -0.59
N PHE A 292 12.46 6.54 -0.31
CA PHE A 292 12.54 7.93 -0.78
C PHE A 292 13.56 8.78 -0.03
N ASN A 293 13.83 8.44 1.23
CA ASN A 293 14.66 9.23 2.13
C ASN A 293 16.07 8.63 2.33
N ARG A 294 16.51 7.76 1.44
CA ARG A 294 17.89 7.26 1.40
C ARG A 294 18.80 8.41 0.95
N THR A 295 19.49 9.05 1.93
CA THR A 295 20.57 10.02 1.69
C THR A 295 21.88 9.29 1.41
#